data_d35b7d80e6ec455adfd389fc19255156
#
_entry.id   d35b7d80e6ec455adfd389fc19255156
#
_cell.length_a   1.000
_cell.length_b   1.000
_cell.length_c   1.000
_cell.angle_alpha   90.00
_cell.angle_beta   90.00
_cell.angle_gamma   90.00
#
_symmetry.space_group_name_H-M   'P 1'
#
loop_
_entity.id
_entity.type
_entity.pdbx_description
1 polymer ?
#
loop_
_entity_poly.entity_id
_entity_poly.type
_entity_poly.pdbx_seq_one_letter_code
_entity_poly.pdbx_strand_id
1 'polypeptide(L)'
;MLWTGDNSVPRNITGVGFSPDWIWVKDRIAANNNVLVDTVRGISELLYSNATTAGVTGASQISAVGTDGFTIGATTYMNENGSSNTYVGWNWLAGTAFSNDASATGVGDIDSSGQVNTTAGFAILSYTGTGSTTTFAHGLGVQPEYI
;
A
#
# COMPACT_ATOMS: atom_id res chain seq x y z
N MET A 1 9.75 -6.82 -7.50
CA MET A 1 9.10 -7.61 -8.57
C MET A 1 9.15 -6.82 -9.87
N LEU A 2 9.44 -7.49 -11.01
CA LEU A 2 9.44 -6.87 -12.34
C LEU A 2 8.53 -7.68 -13.28
N TRP A 3 7.80 -7.00 -14.17
CA TRP A 3 7.02 -7.65 -15.24
C TRP A 3 6.88 -6.75 -16.47
N THR A 4 6.53 -7.37 -17.60
CA THR A 4 6.14 -6.68 -18.83
C THR A 4 4.62 -6.73 -18.96
N GLY A 5 3.99 -5.64 -19.34
CA GLY A 5 2.55 -5.58 -19.59
C GLY A 5 2.15 -6.48 -20.76
N ASP A 6 0.96 -7.07 -20.67
CA ASP A 6 0.40 -7.96 -21.72
C ASP A 6 -1.09 -7.70 -21.99
N ASN A 7 -1.67 -6.65 -21.39
CA ASN A 7 -3.09 -6.29 -21.45
C ASN A 7 -4.07 -7.35 -20.90
N SER A 8 -3.56 -8.44 -20.31
CA SER A 8 -4.46 -9.44 -19.72
C SER A 8 -5.06 -8.92 -18.41
N VAL A 9 -6.35 -9.10 -18.23
CA VAL A 9 -7.08 -8.78 -16.98
C VAL A 9 -8.16 -9.85 -16.74
N PRO A 10 -8.25 -10.45 -15.56
CA PRO A 10 -7.32 -10.28 -14.45
C PRO A 10 -5.94 -10.91 -14.71
N ARG A 11 -4.89 -10.37 -14.11
CA ARG A 11 -3.53 -10.93 -14.20
C ARG A 11 -2.92 -11.13 -12.83
N ASN A 12 -2.41 -12.32 -12.56
CA ASN A 12 -1.69 -12.62 -11.33
C ASN A 12 -0.20 -12.23 -11.47
N ILE A 13 0.30 -11.47 -10.52
CA ILE A 13 1.72 -11.18 -10.31
C ILE A 13 2.17 -12.01 -9.11
N THR A 14 3.01 -13.01 -9.37
CA THR A 14 3.47 -13.99 -8.37
C THR A 14 4.98 -13.97 -8.20
N GLY A 15 5.50 -14.65 -7.17
CA GLY A 15 6.92 -14.69 -6.84
C GLY A 15 7.33 -13.61 -5.84
N VAL A 16 6.39 -13.01 -5.12
CA VAL A 16 6.65 -12.09 -4.01
C VAL A 16 7.11 -12.84 -2.76
N GLY A 17 6.65 -14.09 -2.58
CA GLY A 17 7.01 -14.96 -1.46
C GLY A 17 6.16 -14.75 -0.20
N PHE A 18 5.22 -13.83 -0.24
CA PHE A 18 4.28 -13.55 0.86
C PHE A 18 3.03 -12.83 0.33
N SER A 19 2.02 -12.68 1.19
CA SER A 19 0.83 -11.85 0.93
C SER A 19 1.18 -10.40 1.21
N PRO A 20 1.30 -9.51 0.20
CA PRO A 20 1.69 -8.14 0.45
C PRO A 20 0.57 -7.32 1.09
N ASP A 21 0.91 -6.56 2.12
CA ASP A 21 0.01 -5.58 2.77
C ASP A 21 0.17 -4.18 2.18
N TRP A 22 1.32 -3.89 1.59
CA TRP A 22 1.60 -2.66 0.85
C TRP A 22 2.17 -2.99 -0.53
N ILE A 23 1.59 -2.39 -1.55
CA ILE A 23 1.97 -2.57 -2.96
C ILE A 23 2.19 -1.19 -3.57
N TRP A 24 3.40 -0.94 -4.05
CA TRP A 24 3.74 0.27 -4.78
C TRP A 24 4.20 -0.10 -6.18
N VAL A 25 3.49 0.38 -7.20
CA VAL A 25 3.76 0.05 -8.61
C VAL A 25 4.14 1.30 -9.40
N LYS A 26 5.17 1.15 -10.24
CA LYS A 26 5.61 2.17 -11.18
C LYS A 26 5.72 1.60 -12.59
N ASP A 27 5.11 2.28 -13.56
CA ASP A 27 5.40 2.11 -14.98
C ASP A 27 6.79 2.69 -15.27
N ARG A 28 7.68 1.88 -15.86
CA ARG A 28 9.08 2.25 -16.12
C ARG A 28 9.28 2.94 -17.47
N ILE A 29 8.27 2.93 -18.34
CA ILE A 29 8.32 3.44 -19.71
C ILE A 29 7.43 4.67 -19.86
N ALA A 30 6.16 4.57 -19.49
CA ALA A 30 5.21 5.66 -19.64
C ALA A 30 5.16 6.56 -18.39
N ALA A 31 4.69 7.80 -18.59
CA ALA A 31 4.51 8.79 -17.53
C ALA A 31 3.21 8.56 -16.74
N ASN A 32 2.89 7.30 -16.44
CA ASN A 32 1.74 6.94 -15.62
C ASN A 32 2.00 7.24 -14.13
N ASN A 33 0.94 7.48 -13.39
CA ASN A 33 1.01 7.69 -11.94
C ASN A 33 1.60 6.48 -11.22
N ASN A 34 2.27 6.74 -10.12
CA ASN A 34 2.80 5.72 -9.22
C ASN A 34 1.69 5.29 -8.28
N VAL A 35 1.24 4.05 -8.40
CA VAL A 35 0.09 3.52 -7.66
C VAL A 35 0.54 2.96 -6.31
N LEU A 36 -0.14 3.39 -5.25
CA LEU A 36 -0.01 2.86 -3.90
C LEU A 36 -1.33 2.23 -3.47
N VAL A 37 -1.27 0.99 -3.01
CA VAL A 37 -2.40 0.22 -2.45
C VAL A 37 -1.95 -0.44 -1.16
N ASP A 38 -2.84 -0.49 -0.17
CA ASP A 38 -2.59 -1.25 1.06
C ASP A 38 -3.86 -1.92 1.60
N THR A 39 -3.64 -2.91 2.46
CA THR A 39 -4.71 -3.70 3.07
C THR A 39 -5.38 -3.00 4.26
N VAL A 40 -4.78 -1.97 4.83
CA VAL A 40 -5.34 -1.20 5.95
C VAL A 40 -6.48 -0.32 5.49
N ARG A 41 -6.30 0.43 4.39
CA ARG A 41 -7.36 1.24 3.78
C ARG A 41 -8.33 0.40 2.93
N GLY A 42 -7.85 -0.74 2.45
CA GLY A 42 -8.52 -1.62 1.51
C GLY A 42 -7.91 -1.55 0.11
N ILE A 43 -7.86 -2.71 -0.57
CA ILE A 43 -7.19 -2.84 -1.88
C ILE A 43 -7.90 -2.10 -3.02
N SER A 44 -9.10 -1.58 -2.80
CA SER A 44 -9.82 -0.72 -3.74
C SER A 44 -9.52 0.79 -3.54
N GLU A 45 -8.72 1.13 -2.54
CA GLU A 45 -8.34 2.52 -2.24
C GLU A 45 -6.95 2.81 -2.78
N LEU A 46 -6.86 3.72 -3.76
CA LEU A 46 -5.60 4.12 -4.36
C LEU A 46 -5.10 5.45 -3.82
N LEU A 47 -3.78 5.54 -3.70
CA LEU A 47 -3.06 6.81 -3.67
C LEU A 47 -2.06 6.86 -4.82
N TYR A 48 -1.64 8.06 -5.18
CA TYR A 48 -0.57 8.31 -6.14
C TYR A 48 0.56 9.07 -5.47
N SER A 49 1.75 8.44 -5.36
CA SER A 49 2.89 9.07 -4.68
C SER A 49 3.46 10.31 -5.40
N ASN A 50 3.06 10.52 -6.64
CA ASN A 50 3.51 11.62 -7.50
C ASN A 50 2.39 12.64 -7.81
N ALA A 51 1.28 12.61 -7.10
CA ALA A 51 0.16 13.52 -7.30
C ALA A 51 -0.36 14.08 -5.98
N THR A 52 -1.00 15.24 -6.04
CA THR A 52 -1.64 15.91 -4.89
C THR A 52 -3.16 15.66 -4.83
N THR A 53 -3.66 14.78 -5.68
CA THR A 53 -5.06 14.38 -5.68
C THR A 53 -5.42 13.56 -4.45
N ALA A 54 -6.65 13.69 -3.99
CA ALA A 54 -7.19 12.80 -2.95
C ALA A 54 -7.13 11.32 -3.39
N GLY A 55 -7.23 10.41 -2.41
CA GLY A 55 -7.35 8.98 -2.67
C GLY A 55 -8.53 8.67 -3.61
N VAL A 56 -8.38 7.67 -4.44
CA VAL A 56 -9.40 7.19 -5.37
C VAL A 56 -10.06 5.95 -4.78
N THR A 57 -11.35 6.07 -4.47
CA THR A 57 -12.17 4.98 -3.91
C THR A 57 -12.82 4.14 -5.02
N GLY A 58 -12.99 2.85 -4.78
CA GLY A 58 -13.65 1.91 -5.71
C GLY A 58 -12.82 1.56 -6.93
N ALA A 59 -11.52 1.80 -6.86
CA ALA A 59 -10.60 1.41 -7.92
C ALA A 59 -10.42 -0.12 -7.98
N SER A 60 -10.34 -0.66 -9.18
CA SER A 60 -10.19 -2.10 -9.42
C SER A 60 -8.80 -2.49 -9.95
N GLN A 61 -7.80 -1.64 -9.73
CA GLN A 61 -6.43 -1.87 -10.20
C GLN A 61 -5.80 -3.10 -9.54
N ILE A 62 -6.00 -3.26 -8.25
CA ILE A 62 -5.72 -4.52 -7.54
C ILE A 62 -7.06 -5.15 -7.16
N SER A 63 -7.33 -6.34 -7.65
CA SER A 63 -8.60 -7.05 -7.40
C SER A 63 -8.50 -8.11 -6.30
N ALA A 64 -7.29 -8.58 -6.00
CA ALA A 64 -7.02 -9.52 -4.92
C ALA A 64 -5.57 -9.45 -4.46
N VAL A 65 -5.34 -9.83 -3.21
CA VAL A 65 -4.02 -10.13 -2.66
C VAL A 65 -3.99 -11.62 -2.35
N GLY A 66 -2.96 -12.30 -2.82
CA GLY A 66 -2.76 -13.75 -2.63
C GLY A 66 -1.55 -14.06 -1.76
N THR A 67 -1.33 -15.32 -1.45
CA THR A 67 -0.25 -15.79 -0.58
C THR A 67 1.16 -15.56 -1.15
N ASP A 68 1.28 -15.28 -2.44
CA ASP A 68 2.56 -15.10 -3.15
C ASP A 68 2.54 -13.87 -4.07
N GLY A 69 1.69 -12.89 -3.79
CA GLY A 69 1.59 -11.69 -4.63
C GLY A 69 0.18 -11.12 -4.72
N PHE A 70 -0.18 -10.57 -5.87
CA PHE A 70 -1.44 -9.87 -6.06
C PHE A 70 -2.00 -10.04 -7.47
N THR A 71 -3.29 -9.73 -7.64
CA THR A 71 -3.97 -9.78 -8.92
C THR A 71 -4.26 -8.37 -9.43
N ILE A 72 -3.75 -8.04 -10.61
CA ILE A 72 -4.15 -6.83 -11.34
C ILE A 72 -5.55 -7.08 -11.91
N GLY A 73 -6.45 -6.16 -11.60
CA GLY A 73 -7.83 -6.18 -12.07
C GLY A 73 -8.00 -5.47 -13.40
N ALA A 74 -9.01 -4.64 -13.51
CA ALA A 74 -9.30 -3.87 -14.72
C ALA A 74 -8.47 -2.59 -14.76
N THR A 75 -7.30 -2.60 -15.44
CA THR A 75 -6.49 -1.39 -15.56
C THR A 75 -5.48 -1.40 -16.68
N THR A 76 -5.29 -0.24 -17.28
CA THR A 76 -4.21 0.06 -18.21
C THR A 76 -2.92 0.49 -17.47
N TYR A 77 -2.99 1.08 -16.27
CA TYR A 77 -1.84 1.69 -15.59
C TYR A 77 -0.78 0.73 -15.08
N MET A 78 -1.11 -0.55 -14.91
CA MET A 78 -0.22 -1.54 -14.28
C MET A 78 0.07 -2.74 -15.18
N ASN A 79 -0.59 -2.84 -16.33
CA ASN A 79 -0.46 -3.99 -17.23
C ASN A 79 -0.64 -3.65 -18.73
N GLU A 80 -0.48 -2.39 -19.12
CA GLU A 80 -0.59 -1.95 -20.49
C GLU A 80 0.55 -2.51 -21.35
N ASN A 81 0.23 -2.99 -22.56
CA ASN A 81 1.19 -3.52 -23.52
C ASN A 81 1.37 -2.62 -24.76
N GLY A 82 0.83 -1.41 -24.75
CA GLY A 82 0.81 -0.53 -25.92
C GLY A 82 2.19 -0.14 -26.46
N SER A 83 3.24 -0.21 -25.65
CA SER A 83 4.62 0.13 -25.99
C SER A 83 5.62 -0.82 -25.34
N SER A 84 5.25 -2.07 -25.09
CA SER A 84 6.05 -3.03 -24.31
C SER A 84 6.36 -2.48 -22.91
N ASN A 85 5.37 -1.87 -22.28
CA ASN A 85 5.54 -1.25 -20.97
C ASN A 85 6.06 -2.25 -19.95
N THR A 86 7.04 -1.84 -19.19
CA THR A 86 7.61 -2.63 -18.11
C THR A 86 7.35 -1.96 -16.78
N TYR A 87 7.11 -2.79 -15.76
CA TYR A 87 6.70 -2.34 -14.45
C TYR A 87 7.66 -2.83 -13.38
N VAL A 88 7.73 -2.06 -12.31
CA VAL A 88 8.32 -2.48 -11.04
C VAL A 88 7.27 -2.38 -9.95
N GLY A 89 7.19 -3.41 -9.10
CA GLY A 89 6.39 -3.43 -7.88
C GLY A 89 7.27 -3.68 -6.67
N TRP A 90 7.18 -2.79 -5.70
CA TRP A 90 7.73 -2.98 -4.36
C TRP A 90 6.59 -3.45 -3.46
N ASN A 91 6.88 -4.44 -2.61
CA ASN A 91 5.90 -5.12 -1.79
C ASN A 91 6.42 -5.25 -0.36
N TRP A 92 5.57 -4.99 0.62
CA TRP A 92 5.90 -5.13 2.04
C TRP A 92 4.83 -5.92 2.77
N LEU A 93 5.28 -6.68 3.75
CA LEU A 93 4.43 -7.37 4.72
C LEU A 93 4.37 -6.53 5.99
N ALA A 94 3.19 -5.97 6.29
CA ALA A 94 2.96 -5.21 7.51
C ALA A 94 2.56 -6.07 8.71
N GLY A 95 2.16 -7.31 8.47
CA GLY A 95 2.02 -8.36 9.48
C GLY A 95 0.79 -8.27 10.36
N THR A 96 0.95 -7.90 11.64
CA THR A 96 -0.10 -8.03 12.66
C THR A 96 -0.99 -6.79 12.74
N ALA A 97 -2.28 -6.98 12.94
CA ALA A 97 -3.21 -5.89 13.23
C ALA A 97 -2.79 -5.12 14.49
N PHE A 98 -2.87 -3.80 14.41
CA PHE A 98 -2.53 -2.85 15.46
C PHE A 98 -3.69 -1.91 15.70
N SER A 99 -3.96 -1.60 16.96
CA SER A 99 -4.94 -0.59 17.37
C SER A 99 -4.50 0.05 18.67
N ASN A 100 -4.58 1.37 18.74
CA ASN A 100 -4.31 2.15 19.94
C ASN A 100 -5.44 3.13 20.20
N ASP A 101 -6.11 2.97 21.32
CA ASP A 101 -6.98 3.96 21.92
C ASP A 101 -6.11 4.82 22.84
N ALA A 102 -5.83 6.04 22.44
CA ALA A 102 -4.92 6.95 23.15
C ALA A 102 -5.43 7.28 24.55
N SER A 103 -6.75 7.40 24.72
CA SER A 103 -7.38 7.70 26.00
C SER A 103 -7.24 6.56 27.01
N ALA A 104 -7.25 5.33 26.53
CA ALA A 104 -7.13 4.13 27.35
C ALA A 104 -5.68 3.75 27.66
N THR A 105 -4.78 3.93 26.68
CA THR A 105 -3.37 3.52 26.81
C THR A 105 -2.45 4.60 27.37
N GLY A 106 -2.83 5.88 27.21
CA GLY A 106 -1.96 7.03 27.50
C GLY A 106 -0.79 7.16 26.54
N VAL A 107 -0.86 6.52 25.35
CA VAL A 107 0.19 6.59 24.31
C VAL A 107 -0.33 7.38 23.12
N GLY A 108 0.32 8.52 22.85
CA GLY A 108 -0.12 9.48 21.84
C GLY A 108 -1.31 10.32 22.32
N ASP A 109 -1.69 11.30 21.50
CA ASP A 109 -2.80 12.21 21.76
C ASP A 109 -4.08 11.78 21.03
N ILE A 110 -3.93 11.00 19.97
CA ILE A 110 -5.04 10.54 19.13
C ILE A 110 -4.94 9.03 18.84
N ASP A 111 -6.10 8.45 18.55
CA ASP A 111 -6.21 7.04 18.20
C ASP A 111 -5.52 6.75 16.85
N SER A 112 -4.99 5.55 16.76
CA SER A 112 -4.41 5.04 15.52
C SER A 112 -4.67 3.54 15.37
N SER A 113 -4.78 3.08 14.13
CA SER A 113 -4.97 1.68 13.82
C SER A 113 -4.31 1.31 12.50
N GLY A 114 -4.04 0.02 12.30
CA GLY A 114 -3.42 -0.47 11.08
C GLY A 114 -2.78 -1.83 11.23
N GLN A 115 -1.61 -2.00 10.64
CA GLN A 115 -0.81 -3.22 10.68
C GLN A 115 0.64 -2.89 10.96
N VAL A 116 1.31 -3.76 11.73
CA VAL A 116 2.70 -3.55 12.17
C VAL A 116 3.49 -4.85 12.06
N ASN A 117 4.68 -4.75 11.51
CA ASN A 117 5.71 -5.79 11.51
C ASN A 117 6.95 -5.27 12.22
N THR A 118 7.08 -5.55 13.50
CA THR A 118 8.21 -5.09 14.32
C THR A 118 9.55 -5.73 13.90
N THR A 119 9.51 -6.93 13.31
CA THR A 119 10.71 -7.61 12.81
C THR A 119 11.23 -6.95 11.52
N ALA A 120 10.32 -6.56 10.62
CA ALA A 120 10.68 -5.86 9.39
C ALA A 120 10.87 -4.34 9.60
N GLY A 121 10.45 -3.80 10.76
CA GLY A 121 10.47 -2.37 11.02
C GLY A 121 9.49 -1.57 10.16
N PHE A 122 8.35 -2.16 9.78
CA PHE A 122 7.39 -1.58 8.85
C PHE A 122 5.99 -1.51 9.46
N ALA A 123 5.31 -0.38 9.28
CA ALA A 123 3.93 -0.19 9.70
C ALA A 123 3.12 0.58 8.65
N ILE A 124 1.84 0.22 8.53
CA ILE A 124 0.84 0.97 7.78
C ILE A 124 -0.21 1.42 8.79
N LEU A 125 -0.41 2.73 8.91
CA LEU A 125 -1.27 3.28 9.95
C LEU A 125 -2.30 4.26 9.38
N SER A 126 -3.46 4.26 9.98
CA SER A 126 -4.53 5.22 9.77
C SER A 126 -4.82 5.96 11.07
N TYR A 127 -5.03 7.26 10.98
CA TYR A 127 -5.46 8.13 12.08
C TYR A 127 -6.29 9.29 11.54
N THR A 128 -7.03 9.96 12.41
CA THR A 128 -7.80 11.16 12.05
C THR A 128 -7.05 12.40 12.53
N GLY A 129 -6.66 13.26 11.58
CA GLY A 129 -5.96 14.50 11.89
C GLY A 129 -6.87 15.50 12.62
N THR A 130 -6.31 16.26 13.56
CA THR A 130 -7.02 17.26 14.38
C THR A 130 -6.83 18.70 13.89
N GLY A 131 -5.94 18.91 12.91
CA GLY A 131 -5.53 20.25 12.47
C GLY A 131 -4.53 20.96 13.39
N SER A 132 -4.07 20.28 14.43
CA SER A 132 -3.06 20.77 15.41
C SER A 132 -1.90 19.79 15.50
N THR A 133 -0.79 20.23 16.09
CA THR A 133 0.33 19.34 16.43
C THR A 133 -0.17 18.26 17.39
N THR A 134 0.06 17.01 17.05
CA THR A 134 -0.43 15.86 17.82
C THR A 134 0.47 14.65 17.59
N THR A 135 0.43 13.71 18.51
CA THR A 135 1.17 12.45 18.45
C THR A 135 0.22 11.26 18.34
N PHE A 136 0.67 10.19 17.71
CA PHE A 136 -0.07 8.93 17.63
C PHE A 136 0.87 7.73 17.79
N ALA A 137 0.35 6.63 18.28
CA ALA A 137 1.10 5.39 18.42
C ALA A 137 1.31 4.71 17.07
N HIS A 138 2.49 4.17 16.81
CA HIS A 138 2.82 3.49 15.56
C HIS A 138 3.15 1.99 15.74
N GLY A 139 3.20 1.50 16.97
CA GLY A 139 3.34 0.07 17.26
C GLY A 139 4.70 -0.58 16.97
N LEU A 140 5.67 0.13 16.38
CA LEU A 140 6.97 -0.46 16.03
C LEU A 140 7.87 -0.73 17.24
N GLY A 141 7.64 -0.06 18.39
CA GLY A 141 8.45 -0.19 19.59
C GLY A 141 9.81 0.52 19.52
N VAL A 142 10.18 1.04 18.36
CA VAL A 142 11.40 1.81 18.11
C VAL A 142 11.08 3.01 17.23
N GLN A 143 11.88 4.06 17.31
CA GLN A 143 11.68 5.26 16.46
C GLN A 143 11.81 4.89 14.97
N PRO A 144 10.82 5.25 14.12
CA PRO A 144 10.95 5.05 12.68
C PRO A 144 12.01 5.99 12.10
N GLU A 145 12.80 5.49 11.16
CA GLU A 145 13.81 6.29 10.45
C GLU A 145 13.22 6.98 9.21
N TYR A 146 12.08 6.49 8.73
CA TYR A 146 11.36 7.03 7.57
C TYR A 146 9.85 7.08 7.85
N ILE A 147 9.21 8.20 7.45
CA ILE A 147 7.77 8.42 7.57
C ILE A 147 7.23 8.96 6.22
#